data_b09024db32af458e01a095452a23dd29
#
_entry.id   b09024db32af458e01a095452a23dd29
#
_cell.length_a   1.000
_cell.length_b   1.000
_cell.length_c   1.000
_cell.angle_alpha   90.00
_cell.angle_beta   90.00
_cell.angle_gamma   90.00
#
_symmetry.space_group_name_H-M   'P 1'
#
loop_
_entity.id
_entity.type
_entity.pdbx_description
1 polymer ?
#
loop_
_entity_poly.entity_id
_entity_poly.type
_entity_poly.pdbx_seq_one_letter_code
_entity_poly.pdbx_strand_id
1 'polypeptide(L)'
;VSLAEARIKRDDARKIISEGGDPGEKKRKEKLSQKISATNTFHALATEWHQHKSLSWSESYARSVLEALDKDIFPYLGKRSVTDILPLEMLEILRRIEKRGSLEKLRKVRQYCNQIFRYAIATGRATVNPASELTSTLAAPKTEHFPHLRADELPVFLRKLAEYHGSPVTRMATNLLLLTGLRTIELRTAEWSEVDFDNALWTIPESRMKMRRKHVVPLSRQATEILLQLKTFSGQYRLVFPGRCDINKPMSEASINMVLKRIGYDG
;
A
#
# COMPACT_ATOMS: atom_id res chain seq x y z
N VAL A 1 38.72 -5.53 -29.97
CA VAL A 1 38.74 -4.26 -30.71
C VAL A 1 39.38 -4.57 -32.06
N SER A 2 38.66 -4.34 -33.16
CA SER A 2 39.19 -4.55 -34.50
C SER A 2 40.26 -3.50 -34.85
N LEU A 3 41.12 -3.77 -35.83
CA LEU A 3 42.15 -2.82 -36.27
C LEU A 3 41.54 -1.49 -36.77
N ALA A 4 40.37 -1.57 -37.40
CA ALA A 4 39.61 -0.40 -37.84
C ALA A 4 39.11 0.46 -36.67
N GLU A 5 38.54 -0.17 -35.64
CA GLU A 5 38.09 0.53 -34.42
C GLU A 5 39.25 1.17 -33.65
N ALA A 6 40.43 0.49 -33.63
CA ALA A 6 41.59 1.06 -32.98
C ALA A 6 42.10 2.33 -33.71
N ARG A 7 42.05 2.38 -35.06
CA ARG A 7 42.37 3.55 -35.85
C ARG A 7 41.42 4.71 -35.60
N ILE A 8 40.12 4.47 -35.57
CA ILE A 8 39.12 5.51 -35.25
C ILE A 8 39.37 6.08 -33.86
N LYS A 9 39.54 5.24 -32.83
CA LYS A 9 39.85 5.73 -31.48
C LYS A 9 41.15 6.54 -31.39
N ARG A 10 42.14 6.20 -32.14
CA ARG A 10 43.39 6.96 -32.23
C ARG A 10 43.15 8.36 -32.84
N ASP A 11 42.38 8.40 -33.92
CA ASP A 11 42.15 9.66 -34.65
C ASP A 11 41.24 10.60 -33.83
N ASP A 12 40.24 10.05 -33.09
CA ASP A 12 39.45 10.78 -32.11
C ASP A 12 40.32 11.37 -30.97
N ALA A 13 41.26 10.55 -30.44
CA ALA A 13 42.18 11.03 -29.41
C ALA A 13 43.11 12.15 -29.91
N ARG A 14 43.62 12.08 -31.17
CA ARG A 14 44.42 13.12 -31.78
C ARG A 14 43.63 14.41 -31.96
N LYS A 15 42.34 14.32 -32.34
CA LYS A 15 41.47 15.49 -32.46
C LYS A 15 41.30 16.20 -31.12
N ILE A 16 41.07 15.45 -30.03
CA ILE A 16 40.96 16.04 -28.70
C ILE A 16 42.23 16.75 -28.28
N ILE A 17 43.40 16.16 -28.57
CA ILE A 17 44.70 16.78 -28.27
C ILE A 17 44.91 18.08 -29.09
N SER A 18 44.53 18.07 -30.37
CA SER A 18 44.65 19.28 -31.24
C SER A 18 43.71 20.41 -30.79
N GLU A 19 42.62 20.09 -30.10
CA GLU A 19 41.68 21.05 -29.49
C GLU A 19 42.11 21.49 -28.06
N GLY A 20 43.29 21.04 -27.58
CA GLY A 20 43.84 21.40 -26.27
C GLY A 20 43.29 20.57 -25.10
N GLY A 21 42.56 19.48 -25.37
CA GLY A 21 41.99 18.61 -24.36
C GLY A 21 42.86 17.39 -24.04
N ASP A 22 42.64 16.78 -22.85
CA ASP A 22 43.24 15.49 -22.48
C ASP A 22 42.26 14.34 -22.71
N PRO A 23 42.56 13.40 -23.64
CA PRO A 23 41.72 12.20 -23.88
C PRO A 23 41.58 11.32 -22.65
N GLY A 24 42.56 11.29 -21.74
CA GLY A 24 42.53 10.59 -20.48
C GLY A 24 41.54 11.18 -19.52
N GLU A 25 41.49 12.50 -19.41
CA GLU A 25 40.52 13.21 -18.57
C GLU A 25 39.10 13.05 -19.10
N LYS A 26 38.90 13.14 -20.41
CA LYS A 26 37.60 12.90 -21.05
C LYS A 26 37.07 11.49 -20.74
N LYS A 27 37.94 10.48 -20.89
CA LYS A 27 37.58 9.07 -20.59
C LYS A 27 37.29 8.85 -19.11
N ARG A 28 38.00 9.54 -18.21
CA ARG A 28 37.71 9.48 -16.75
C ARG A 28 36.36 10.11 -16.44
N LYS A 29 36.06 11.29 -17.02
CA LYS A 29 34.76 11.97 -16.89
C LYS A 29 33.62 11.10 -17.43
N GLU A 30 33.80 10.48 -18.60
CA GLU A 30 32.80 9.58 -19.18
C GLU A 30 32.56 8.34 -18.31
N LYS A 31 33.62 7.69 -17.80
CA LYS A 31 33.50 6.56 -16.87
C LYS A 31 32.80 6.97 -15.56
N LEU A 32 33.13 8.12 -15.02
CA LEU A 32 32.49 8.65 -13.81
C LEU A 32 31.02 8.95 -14.06
N SER A 33 30.71 9.59 -15.20
CA SER A 33 29.34 9.86 -15.62
C SER A 33 28.53 8.56 -15.83
N GLN A 34 29.09 7.56 -16.48
CA GLN A 34 28.47 6.23 -16.64
C GLN A 34 28.22 5.56 -15.29
N LYS A 35 29.19 5.63 -14.36
CA LYS A 35 29.06 5.07 -13.02
C LYS A 35 27.97 5.79 -12.21
N ILE A 36 27.92 7.13 -12.30
CA ILE A 36 26.87 7.94 -11.69
C ILE A 36 25.52 7.65 -12.33
N SER A 37 25.42 7.52 -13.65
CA SER A 37 24.18 7.18 -14.36
C SER A 37 23.67 5.79 -13.96
N ALA A 38 24.56 4.81 -13.81
CA ALA A 38 24.18 3.45 -13.38
C ALA A 38 23.60 3.41 -11.94
N THR A 39 24.12 4.26 -11.06
CA THR A 39 23.62 4.41 -9.68
C THR A 39 22.40 5.31 -9.58
N ASN A 40 22.15 6.16 -10.59
CA ASN A 40 21.03 7.11 -10.65
C ASN A 40 19.87 6.62 -11.51
N THR A 41 19.72 5.32 -11.70
CA THR A 41 18.53 4.78 -12.37
C THR A 41 17.29 4.98 -11.50
N PHE A 42 16.13 5.13 -12.13
CA PHE A 42 14.87 5.29 -11.40
C PHE A 42 14.62 4.12 -10.44
N HIS A 43 14.95 2.89 -10.84
CA HIS A 43 14.81 1.71 -9.99
C HIS A 43 15.70 1.78 -8.74
N ALA A 44 16.99 2.10 -8.90
CA ALA A 44 17.92 2.21 -7.77
C ALA A 44 17.46 3.27 -6.77
N LEU A 45 17.06 4.44 -7.28
CA LEU A 45 16.58 5.55 -6.47
C LEU A 45 15.24 5.25 -5.78
N ALA A 46 14.32 4.62 -6.49
CA ALA A 46 13.03 4.22 -5.93
C ALA A 46 13.19 3.18 -4.83
N THR A 47 14.12 2.24 -4.99
CA THR A 47 14.44 1.24 -3.96
C THR A 47 15.04 1.88 -2.72
N GLU A 48 15.97 2.81 -2.88
CA GLU A 48 16.56 3.56 -1.77
C GLU A 48 15.51 4.41 -1.04
N TRP A 49 14.68 5.14 -1.78
CA TRP A 49 13.56 5.88 -1.21
C TRP A 49 12.60 4.98 -0.46
N HIS A 50 12.27 3.82 -1.02
CA HIS A 50 11.37 2.85 -0.40
C HIS A 50 11.97 2.31 0.91
N GLN A 51 13.25 1.92 0.93
CA GLN A 51 13.94 1.48 2.14
C GLN A 51 13.89 2.54 3.25
N HIS A 52 14.14 3.80 2.89
CA HIS A 52 14.07 4.91 3.84
C HIS A 52 12.65 5.12 4.38
N LYS A 53 11.63 5.05 3.53
CA LYS A 53 10.22 5.27 3.91
C LYS A 53 9.59 4.08 4.62
N SER A 54 9.99 2.86 4.30
CA SER A 54 9.44 1.63 4.89
C SER A 54 9.63 1.54 6.40
N LEU A 55 10.63 2.23 6.96
CA LEU A 55 10.83 2.32 8.41
C LEU A 55 9.62 2.89 9.17
N SER A 56 8.80 3.71 8.50
CA SER A 56 7.60 4.34 9.08
C SER A 56 6.29 3.69 8.62
N TRP A 57 6.34 2.72 7.71
CA TRP A 57 5.17 2.07 7.14
C TRP A 57 4.86 0.72 7.79
N SER A 58 3.62 0.24 7.63
CA SER A 58 3.33 -1.15 7.88
C SER A 58 3.95 -2.03 6.78
N GLU A 59 4.35 -3.25 7.12
CA GLU A 59 4.94 -4.21 6.17
C GLU A 59 4.05 -4.43 4.93
N SER A 60 2.74 -4.57 5.17
CA SER A 60 1.75 -4.74 4.08
C SER A 60 1.71 -3.53 3.14
N TYR A 61 1.76 -2.30 3.68
CA TYR A 61 1.77 -1.09 2.86
C TYR A 61 3.08 -0.96 2.09
N ALA A 62 4.23 -1.20 2.73
CA ALA A 62 5.53 -1.18 2.08
C ALA A 62 5.58 -2.15 0.88
N ARG A 63 5.06 -3.38 1.06
CA ARG A 63 4.94 -4.38 0.00
C ARG A 63 4.05 -3.88 -1.14
N SER A 64 2.89 -3.32 -0.84
CA SER A 64 1.95 -2.83 -1.86
C SER A 64 2.50 -1.68 -2.70
N VAL A 65 3.38 -0.85 -2.13
CA VAL A 65 4.09 0.22 -2.85
C VAL A 65 5.06 -0.37 -3.87
N LEU A 66 5.89 -1.34 -3.45
CA LEU A 66 6.82 -2.02 -4.37
C LEU A 66 6.09 -2.74 -5.49
N GLU A 67 5.06 -3.54 -5.18
CA GLU A 67 4.25 -4.24 -6.18
C GLU A 67 3.64 -3.29 -7.21
N ALA A 68 3.23 -2.10 -6.78
CA ALA A 68 2.69 -1.09 -7.69
C ALA A 68 3.78 -0.52 -8.62
N LEU A 69 4.99 -0.25 -8.09
CA LEU A 69 6.12 0.23 -8.89
C LEU A 69 6.64 -0.85 -9.83
N ASP A 70 6.80 -2.10 -9.36
CA ASP A 70 7.24 -3.24 -10.15
C ASP A 70 6.31 -3.50 -11.34
N LYS A 71 5.00 -3.43 -11.13
CA LYS A 71 4.01 -3.70 -12.16
C LYS A 71 3.88 -2.58 -13.18
N ASP A 72 3.87 -1.33 -12.72
CA ASP A 72 3.38 -0.22 -13.54
C ASP A 72 4.47 0.77 -13.98
N ILE A 73 5.62 0.81 -13.31
CA ILE A 73 6.67 1.83 -13.56
C ILE A 73 8.01 1.20 -13.97
N PHE A 74 8.54 0.26 -13.20
CA PHE A 74 9.88 -0.29 -13.44
C PHE A 74 10.07 -0.96 -14.80
N PRO A 75 9.08 -1.62 -15.41
CA PRO A 75 9.23 -2.16 -16.76
C PRO A 75 9.55 -1.10 -17.83
N TYR A 76 9.19 0.15 -17.57
CA TYR A 76 9.35 1.25 -18.55
C TYR A 76 10.47 2.22 -18.17
N LEU A 77 10.54 2.64 -16.90
CA LEU A 77 11.48 3.65 -16.43
C LEU A 77 12.59 3.10 -15.53
N GLY A 78 12.50 1.87 -15.06
CA GLY A 78 13.41 1.33 -14.05
C GLY A 78 14.89 1.47 -14.41
N LYS A 79 15.24 1.25 -15.66
CA LYS A 79 16.62 1.31 -16.16
C LYS A 79 17.04 2.71 -16.64
N ARG A 80 16.10 3.68 -16.69
CA ARG A 80 16.38 5.04 -17.14
C ARG A 80 17.06 5.85 -16.03
N SER A 81 17.98 6.72 -16.40
CA SER A 81 18.50 7.75 -15.48
C SER A 81 17.37 8.69 -15.08
N VAL A 82 17.31 9.06 -13.80
CA VAL A 82 16.27 9.99 -13.29
C VAL A 82 16.36 11.37 -13.92
N THR A 83 17.56 11.78 -14.38
CA THR A 83 17.79 13.06 -15.07
C THR A 83 17.21 13.09 -16.47
N ASP A 84 17.00 11.93 -17.10
CA ASP A 84 16.62 11.80 -18.51
C ASP A 84 15.13 11.49 -18.69
N ILE A 85 14.39 11.36 -17.58
CA ILE A 85 12.95 11.09 -17.63
C ILE A 85 12.19 12.41 -17.81
N LEU A 86 11.48 12.49 -18.95
CA LEU A 86 10.69 13.66 -19.29
C LEU A 86 9.26 13.58 -18.77
N PRO A 87 8.57 14.72 -18.52
CA PRO A 87 7.17 14.74 -18.12
C PRO A 87 6.23 13.99 -19.08
N LEU A 88 6.48 14.06 -20.38
CA LEU A 88 5.68 13.37 -21.38
C LEU A 88 5.80 11.84 -21.26
N GLU A 89 6.99 11.32 -21.04
CA GLU A 89 7.21 9.86 -20.83
C GLU A 89 6.49 9.39 -19.56
N MET A 90 6.60 10.16 -18.48
CA MET A 90 5.88 9.86 -17.23
C MET A 90 4.36 9.86 -17.45
N LEU A 91 3.84 10.85 -18.16
CA LEU A 91 2.42 10.96 -18.50
C LEU A 91 1.93 9.76 -19.32
N GLU A 92 2.68 9.34 -20.33
CA GLU A 92 2.32 8.18 -21.16
C GLU A 92 2.19 6.90 -20.35
N ILE A 93 3.10 6.68 -19.40
CA ILE A 93 3.05 5.50 -18.52
C ILE A 93 1.86 5.57 -17.58
N LEU A 94 1.60 6.72 -16.98
CA LEU A 94 0.45 6.92 -16.09
C LEU A 94 -0.88 6.76 -16.86
N ARG A 95 -0.97 7.21 -18.11
CA ARG A 95 -2.14 7.00 -18.97
C ARG A 95 -2.42 5.53 -19.28
N ARG A 96 -1.43 4.65 -19.22
CA ARG A 96 -1.68 3.19 -19.33
C ARG A 96 -2.49 2.67 -18.14
N ILE A 97 -2.24 3.21 -16.94
CA ILE A 97 -3.02 2.88 -15.73
C ILE A 97 -4.44 3.47 -15.85
N GLU A 98 -4.53 4.71 -16.35
CA GLU A 98 -5.80 5.41 -16.59
C GLU A 98 -6.70 4.62 -17.56
N LYS A 99 -6.16 4.17 -18.71
CA LYS A 99 -6.88 3.37 -19.71
C LYS A 99 -7.42 2.03 -19.17
N ARG A 100 -6.81 1.48 -18.09
CA ARG A 100 -7.34 0.29 -17.39
C ARG A 100 -8.47 0.61 -16.41
N GLY A 101 -8.90 1.87 -16.30
CA GLY A 101 -9.94 2.31 -15.37
C GLY A 101 -9.54 2.32 -13.89
N SER A 102 -8.26 2.07 -13.57
CA SER A 102 -7.78 1.94 -12.19
C SER A 102 -7.37 3.30 -11.60
N LEU A 103 -8.31 4.25 -11.50
CA LEU A 103 -8.03 5.65 -11.18
C LEU A 103 -7.42 5.86 -9.77
N GLU A 104 -7.86 5.08 -8.76
CA GLU A 104 -7.25 5.13 -7.42
C GLU A 104 -5.80 4.64 -7.43
N LYS A 105 -5.51 3.59 -8.21
CA LYS A 105 -4.14 3.12 -8.40
C LYS A 105 -3.29 4.15 -9.14
N LEU A 106 -3.84 4.76 -10.19
CA LEU A 106 -3.21 5.87 -10.91
C LEU A 106 -2.79 6.99 -9.97
N ARG A 107 -3.71 7.46 -9.12
CA ARG A 107 -3.45 8.51 -8.13
C ARG A 107 -2.30 8.12 -7.20
N LYS A 108 -2.32 6.90 -6.65
CA LYS A 108 -1.27 6.40 -5.75
C LYS A 108 0.09 6.27 -6.45
N VAL A 109 0.14 5.65 -7.63
CA VAL A 109 1.39 5.46 -8.39
C VAL A 109 2.00 6.80 -8.77
N ARG A 110 1.20 7.76 -9.26
CA ARG A 110 1.67 9.13 -9.51
C ARG A 110 2.25 9.78 -8.25
N GLN A 111 1.59 9.61 -7.10
CA GLN A 111 2.07 10.13 -5.82
C GLN A 111 3.42 9.51 -5.43
N TYR A 112 3.62 8.20 -5.66
CA TYR A 112 4.90 7.53 -5.39
C TYR A 112 6.00 8.10 -6.31
N CYS A 113 5.75 8.22 -7.61
CA CYS A 113 6.69 8.83 -8.55
C CYS A 113 7.07 10.26 -8.12
N ASN A 114 6.07 11.08 -7.76
CA ASN A 114 6.30 12.43 -7.26
C ASN A 114 7.20 12.44 -6.00
N GLN A 115 6.98 11.53 -5.05
CA GLN A 115 7.80 11.42 -3.85
C GLN A 115 9.24 10.94 -4.14
N ILE A 116 9.40 10.00 -5.07
CA ILE A 116 10.71 9.50 -5.51
C ILE A 116 11.52 10.63 -6.15
N PHE A 117 10.91 11.40 -7.05
CA PHE A 117 11.60 12.54 -7.67
C PHE A 117 11.90 13.68 -6.68
N ARG A 118 11.02 13.93 -5.71
CA ARG A 118 11.33 14.87 -4.62
C ARG A 118 12.51 14.40 -3.78
N TYR A 119 12.62 13.10 -3.53
CA TYR A 119 13.77 12.50 -2.87
C TYR A 119 15.04 12.65 -3.73
N ALA A 120 14.93 12.42 -5.06
CA ALA A 120 16.03 12.64 -6.00
C ALA A 120 16.56 14.08 -5.96
N ILE A 121 15.66 15.05 -5.94
CA ILE A 121 16.02 16.48 -5.86
C ILE A 121 16.68 16.79 -4.50
N ALA A 122 16.11 16.32 -3.41
CA ALA A 122 16.65 16.55 -2.06
C ALA A 122 18.04 15.94 -1.87
N THR A 123 18.35 14.85 -2.59
CA THR A 123 19.67 14.18 -2.58
C THR A 123 20.62 14.65 -3.70
N GLY A 124 20.26 15.70 -4.45
CA GLY A 124 21.08 16.29 -5.51
C GLY A 124 21.22 15.44 -6.77
N ARG A 125 20.36 14.44 -6.97
CA ARG A 125 20.43 13.50 -8.12
C ARG A 125 19.52 13.91 -9.28
N ALA A 126 18.58 14.80 -9.06
CA ALA A 126 17.73 15.40 -10.09
C ALA A 126 17.50 16.88 -9.78
N THR A 127 17.16 17.66 -10.82
CA THR A 127 16.82 19.08 -10.70
C THR A 127 15.36 19.35 -10.97
N VAL A 128 14.66 18.42 -11.65
CA VAL A 128 13.27 18.55 -12.07
C VAL A 128 12.47 17.33 -11.62
N ASN A 129 11.21 17.57 -11.28
CA ASN A 129 10.26 16.49 -10.95
C ASN A 129 9.23 16.35 -12.08
N PRO A 130 9.36 15.35 -12.95
CA PRO A 130 8.46 15.17 -14.09
C PRO A 130 7.02 14.73 -13.69
N ALA A 131 6.79 14.37 -12.41
CA ALA A 131 5.47 13.94 -11.92
C ALA A 131 4.69 15.02 -11.18
N SER A 132 5.29 16.24 -10.96
CA SER A 132 4.69 17.27 -10.12
C SER A 132 3.37 17.79 -10.67
N GLU A 133 3.35 18.21 -11.92
CA GLU A 133 2.23 18.93 -12.55
C GLU A 133 1.20 18.01 -13.24
N LEU A 134 1.43 16.68 -13.22
CA LEU A 134 0.57 15.73 -13.94
C LEU A 134 -0.81 15.52 -13.30
N THR A 135 -1.08 16.13 -12.15
CA THR A 135 -2.38 16.00 -11.47
C THR A 135 -3.52 16.57 -12.31
N SER A 136 -3.30 17.69 -12.98
CA SER A 136 -4.30 18.38 -13.80
C SER A 136 -4.57 17.71 -15.15
N THR A 137 -3.66 16.84 -15.60
CA THR A 137 -3.72 16.20 -16.92
C THR A 137 -4.28 14.77 -16.90
N LEU A 138 -4.50 14.21 -15.71
CA LEU A 138 -4.97 12.85 -15.48
C LEU A 138 -6.37 12.86 -14.86
N ALA A 139 -7.18 11.84 -15.21
CA ALA A 139 -8.49 11.69 -14.63
C ALA A 139 -8.39 11.46 -13.10
N ALA A 140 -9.19 12.23 -12.36
CA ALA A 140 -9.35 12.00 -10.93
C ALA A 140 -10.36 10.86 -10.66
N PRO A 141 -10.12 10.00 -9.66
CA PRO A 141 -11.13 9.05 -9.25
C PRO A 141 -12.36 9.80 -8.73
N LYS A 142 -13.54 9.34 -9.12
CA LYS A 142 -14.78 9.82 -8.51
C LYS A 142 -14.80 9.33 -7.06
N THR A 143 -15.02 10.24 -6.13
CA THR A 143 -15.21 9.89 -4.73
C THR A 143 -16.65 9.43 -4.57
N GLU A 144 -16.87 8.12 -4.52
CA GLU A 144 -18.14 7.54 -4.13
C GLU A 144 -18.03 7.12 -2.66
N HIS A 145 -19.04 7.49 -1.87
CA HIS A 145 -19.11 7.03 -0.49
C HIS A 145 -19.49 5.54 -0.48
N PHE A 146 -18.82 4.78 0.38
CA PHE A 146 -19.22 3.39 0.58
C PHE A 146 -20.69 3.32 1.03
N PRO A 147 -21.43 2.29 0.59
CA PRO A 147 -22.76 2.03 1.09
C PRO A 147 -22.74 1.93 2.62
N HIS A 148 -23.76 2.48 3.25
CA HIS A 148 -23.93 2.41 4.71
C HIS A 148 -25.40 2.09 5.04
N LEU A 149 -25.62 1.41 6.16
CA LEU A 149 -26.94 1.13 6.65
C LEU A 149 -27.58 2.40 7.20
N ARG A 150 -28.76 2.72 6.72
CA ARG A 150 -29.59 3.78 7.29
C ARG A 150 -30.40 3.23 8.47
N ALA A 151 -30.88 4.11 9.33
CA ALA A 151 -31.63 3.72 10.52
C ALA A 151 -32.91 2.94 10.19
N ASP A 152 -33.58 3.29 9.09
CA ASP A 152 -34.79 2.62 8.59
C ASP A 152 -34.52 1.21 8.02
N GLU A 153 -33.30 0.93 7.56
CA GLU A 153 -32.88 -0.37 7.03
C GLU A 153 -32.45 -1.35 8.12
N LEU A 154 -32.08 -0.84 9.29
CA LEU A 154 -31.49 -1.62 10.37
C LEU A 154 -32.38 -2.79 10.84
N PRO A 155 -33.73 -2.64 11.01
CA PRO A 155 -34.58 -3.77 11.42
C PRO A 155 -34.61 -4.91 10.41
N VAL A 156 -34.56 -4.60 9.10
CA VAL A 156 -34.52 -5.60 8.04
C VAL A 156 -33.16 -6.30 8.02
N PHE A 157 -32.09 -5.54 8.17
CA PHE A 157 -30.74 -6.08 8.28
C PHE A 157 -30.60 -7.07 9.44
N LEU A 158 -31.06 -6.70 10.63
CA LEU A 158 -30.97 -7.53 11.82
C LEU A 158 -31.77 -8.85 11.67
N ARG A 159 -32.95 -8.80 11.06
CA ARG A 159 -33.74 -10.03 10.77
C ARG A 159 -32.97 -10.95 9.83
N LYS A 160 -32.48 -10.44 8.69
CA LYS A 160 -31.69 -11.22 7.74
C LYS A 160 -30.43 -11.80 8.37
N LEU A 161 -29.78 -11.04 9.25
CA LEU A 161 -28.60 -11.51 9.98
C LEU A 161 -28.95 -12.60 10.99
N ALA A 162 -30.11 -12.53 11.65
CA ALA A 162 -30.61 -13.57 12.54
C ALA A 162 -30.91 -14.87 11.78
N GLU A 163 -31.46 -14.77 10.58
CA GLU A 163 -31.78 -15.88 9.67
C GLU A 163 -30.55 -16.44 8.93
N TYR A 164 -29.36 -15.87 9.13
CA TYR A 164 -28.15 -16.35 8.47
C TYR A 164 -27.77 -17.76 8.94
N HIS A 165 -27.85 -18.74 8.05
CA HIS A 165 -27.58 -20.17 8.32
C HIS A 165 -26.10 -20.58 8.22
N GLY A 166 -25.17 -19.64 8.07
CA GLY A 166 -23.73 -19.93 8.06
C GLY A 166 -23.13 -20.07 9.48
N SER A 167 -21.82 -19.83 9.58
CA SER A 167 -21.13 -19.96 10.88
C SER A 167 -21.71 -19.03 11.95
N PRO A 168 -22.11 -19.55 13.11
CA PRO A 168 -22.57 -18.73 14.24
C PRO A 168 -21.53 -17.70 14.68
N VAL A 169 -20.25 -18.07 14.66
CA VAL A 169 -19.14 -17.18 15.03
C VAL A 169 -19.06 -15.96 14.11
N THR A 170 -19.24 -16.13 12.78
CA THR A 170 -19.22 -14.98 11.85
C THR A 170 -20.46 -14.11 11.97
N ARG A 171 -21.62 -14.69 12.29
CA ARG A 171 -22.85 -13.95 12.59
C ARG A 171 -22.67 -13.09 13.84
N MET A 172 -22.16 -13.67 14.93
CA MET A 172 -21.87 -12.95 16.17
C MET A 172 -20.81 -11.86 15.97
N ALA A 173 -19.78 -12.11 15.16
CA ALA A 173 -18.80 -11.11 14.80
C ALA A 173 -19.43 -9.91 14.07
N THR A 174 -20.36 -10.15 13.15
CA THR A 174 -21.08 -9.08 12.43
C THR A 174 -21.97 -8.26 13.39
N ASN A 175 -22.67 -8.91 14.33
CA ASN A 175 -23.43 -8.21 15.36
C ASN A 175 -22.53 -7.34 16.27
N LEU A 176 -21.37 -7.85 16.69
CA LEU A 176 -20.44 -7.09 17.52
C LEU A 176 -19.89 -5.87 16.80
N LEU A 177 -19.65 -5.94 15.48
CA LEU A 177 -19.26 -4.75 14.72
C LEU A 177 -20.31 -3.65 14.77
N LEU A 178 -21.59 -3.99 14.67
CA LEU A 178 -22.69 -3.02 14.80
C LEU A 178 -22.75 -2.42 16.20
N LEU A 179 -22.61 -3.26 17.24
CA LEU A 179 -22.75 -2.83 18.64
C LEU A 179 -21.55 -2.01 19.14
N THR A 180 -20.36 -2.23 18.59
CA THR A 180 -19.11 -1.64 19.09
C THR A 180 -18.51 -0.57 18.16
N GLY A 181 -18.89 -0.54 16.90
CA GLY A 181 -18.29 0.37 15.90
C GLY A 181 -16.81 0.11 15.62
N LEU A 182 -16.27 -1.04 16.02
CA LEU A 182 -14.89 -1.42 15.77
C LEU A 182 -14.60 -1.60 14.30
N ARG A 183 -13.34 -1.40 13.91
CA ARG A 183 -12.90 -1.80 12.57
C ARG A 183 -12.83 -3.33 12.47
N THR A 184 -13.10 -3.85 11.28
CA THR A 184 -13.05 -5.31 11.03
C THR A 184 -11.75 -5.96 11.47
N ILE A 185 -10.61 -5.29 11.27
CA ILE A 185 -9.31 -5.80 11.71
C ILE A 185 -9.17 -5.82 13.23
N GLU A 186 -9.67 -4.80 13.93
CA GLU A 186 -9.63 -4.70 15.38
C GLU A 186 -10.45 -5.83 16.01
N LEU A 187 -11.65 -6.08 15.49
CA LEU A 187 -12.50 -7.18 15.94
C LEU A 187 -11.88 -8.55 15.61
N ARG A 188 -11.47 -8.80 14.37
CA ARG A 188 -10.95 -10.11 13.96
C ARG A 188 -9.72 -10.56 14.72
N THR A 189 -8.86 -9.61 15.09
CA THR A 189 -7.60 -9.88 15.82
C THR A 189 -7.76 -9.78 17.33
N ALA A 190 -9.00 -9.70 17.83
CA ALA A 190 -9.31 -9.61 19.25
C ALA A 190 -8.81 -10.83 20.05
N GLU A 191 -8.30 -10.55 21.24
CA GLU A 191 -7.88 -11.55 22.21
C GLU A 191 -8.78 -11.54 23.43
N TRP A 192 -9.01 -12.69 24.05
CA TRP A 192 -9.83 -12.77 25.24
C TRP A 192 -9.27 -11.97 26.41
N SER A 193 -7.95 -11.81 26.47
CA SER A 193 -7.26 -10.97 27.46
C SER A 193 -7.62 -9.47 27.40
N GLU A 194 -8.24 -9.03 26.31
CA GLU A 194 -8.66 -7.63 26.10
C GLU A 194 -10.06 -7.34 26.66
N VAL A 195 -10.82 -8.38 26.99
CA VAL A 195 -12.23 -8.25 27.43
C VAL A 195 -12.33 -8.40 28.93
N ASP A 196 -12.70 -7.30 29.58
CA ASP A 196 -13.04 -7.23 31.00
C ASP A 196 -14.57 -7.36 31.15
N PHE A 197 -15.03 -8.54 31.54
CA PHE A 197 -16.45 -8.83 31.73
C PHE A 197 -17.03 -8.18 32.97
N ASP A 198 -16.21 -7.98 34.01
CA ASP A 198 -16.67 -7.42 35.30
C ASP A 198 -16.97 -5.93 35.16
N ASN A 199 -16.14 -5.22 34.41
CA ASN A 199 -16.32 -3.79 34.15
C ASN A 199 -17.04 -3.51 32.81
N ALA A 200 -17.42 -4.54 32.06
CA ALA A 200 -18.03 -4.44 30.74
C ALA A 200 -17.20 -3.54 29.78
N LEU A 201 -15.90 -3.77 29.72
CA LEU A 201 -14.95 -3.00 28.90
C LEU A 201 -14.18 -3.93 27.96
N TRP A 202 -13.96 -3.45 26.73
CA TRP A 202 -13.05 -4.07 25.77
C TRP A 202 -11.90 -3.13 25.49
N THR A 203 -10.69 -3.51 25.85
CA THR A 203 -9.51 -2.67 25.74
C THR A 203 -8.59 -3.17 24.64
N ILE A 204 -8.52 -2.41 23.53
CA ILE A 204 -7.62 -2.72 22.41
C ILE A 204 -6.27 -2.05 22.67
N PRO A 205 -5.15 -2.80 22.69
CA PRO A 205 -3.84 -2.24 22.98
C PRO A 205 -3.35 -1.33 21.84
N GLU A 206 -2.51 -0.37 22.20
CA GLU A 206 -1.95 0.62 21.27
C GLU A 206 -1.18 0.01 20.09
N SER A 207 -0.55 -1.14 20.31
CA SER A 207 0.20 -1.87 19.27
C SER A 207 -0.65 -2.31 18.08
N ARG A 208 -1.96 -2.48 18.29
CA ARG A 208 -2.93 -2.86 17.25
C ARG A 208 -3.70 -1.66 16.66
N MET A 209 -3.50 -0.48 17.23
CA MET A 209 -4.22 0.73 16.81
C MET A 209 -3.43 1.55 15.79
N LYS A 210 -4.08 1.98 14.69
CA LYS A 210 -3.47 2.83 13.66
C LYS A 210 -2.85 4.12 14.24
N MET A 211 -3.47 4.70 15.27
CA MET A 211 -3.02 5.93 15.91
C MET A 211 -2.10 5.68 17.11
N ARG A 212 -1.69 4.41 17.36
CA ARG A 212 -0.84 4.03 18.49
C ARG A 212 -1.33 4.59 19.84
N ARG A 213 -2.64 4.56 20.03
CA ARG A 213 -3.30 4.93 21.29
C ARG A 213 -4.24 3.80 21.68
N LYS A 214 -4.22 3.42 22.96
CA LYS A 214 -5.16 2.48 23.56
C LYS A 214 -6.60 2.91 23.26
N HIS A 215 -7.44 1.98 22.82
CA HIS A 215 -8.85 2.21 22.56
C HIS A 215 -9.70 1.38 23.52
N VAL A 216 -10.54 2.05 24.31
CA VAL A 216 -11.44 1.41 25.26
C VAL A 216 -12.86 1.53 24.74
N VAL A 217 -13.53 0.40 24.60
CA VAL A 217 -14.90 0.28 24.12
C VAL A 217 -15.79 -0.20 25.27
N PRO A 218 -16.73 0.61 25.75
CA PRO A 218 -17.76 0.15 26.68
C PRO A 218 -18.65 -0.89 26.02
N LEU A 219 -18.86 -2.01 26.67
CA LEU A 219 -19.70 -3.08 26.16
C LEU A 219 -21.15 -2.89 26.62
N SER A 220 -22.08 -2.87 25.66
CA SER A 220 -23.50 -2.97 25.97
C SER A 220 -23.83 -4.36 26.52
N ARG A 221 -24.97 -4.52 27.20
CA ARG A 221 -25.43 -5.82 27.65
C ARG A 221 -25.47 -6.85 26.52
N GLN A 222 -25.98 -6.46 25.35
CA GLN A 222 -26.05 -7.33 24.17
C GLN A 222 -24.65 -7.76 23.69
N ALA A 223 -23.68 -6.83 23.67
CA ALA A 223 -22.31 -7.16 23.28
C ALA A 223 -21.66 -8.14 24.27
N THR A 224 -21.88 -7.94 25.56
CA THR A 224 -21.39 -8.85 26.62
C THR A 224 -22.01 -10.24 26.47
N GLU A 225 -23.33 -10.34 26.26
CA GLU A 225 -24.02 -11.62 26.04
C GLU A 225 -23.47 -12.38 24.82
N ILE A 226 -23.21 -11.67 23.71
CA ILE A 226 -22.60 -12.25 22.50
C ILE A 226 -21.17 -12.75 22.79
N LEU A 227 -20.35 -11.98 23.52
CA LEU A 227 -19.00 -12.39 23.89
C LEU A 227 -19.01 -13.63 24.82
N LEU A 228 -19.95 -13.70 25.79
CA LEU A 228 -20.13 -14.88 26.62
C LEU A 228 -20.51 -16.13 25.79
N GLN A 229 -21.41 -15.96 24.80
CA GLN A 229 -21.72 -17.05 23.87
C GLN A 229 -20.50 -17.44 23.05
N LEU A 230 -19.73 -16.47 22.52
CA LEU A 230 -18.50 -16.76 21.78
C LEU A 230 -17.46 -17.52 22.61
N LYS A 231 -17.42 -17.28 23.91
CA LYS A 231 -16.52 -17.98 24.83
C LYS A 231 -16.77 -19.51 24.85
N THR A 232 -17.98 -19.96 24.57
CA THR A 232 -18.26 -21.39 24.43
C THR A 232 -17.64 -22.01 23.17
N PHE A 233 -17.39 -21.24 22.14
CA PHE A 233 -16.78 -21.69 20.87
C PHE A 233 -15.27 -21.56 20.85
N SER A 234 -14.72 -20.47 21.41
CA SER A 234 -13.33 -20.10 21.26
C SER A 234 -12.61 -19.74 22.56
N GLY A 235 -13.27 -19.92 23.73
CA GLY A 235 -12.70 -19.54 25.03
C GLY A 235 -11.40 -20.29 25.42
N GLN A 236 -11.16 -21.47 24.83
CA GLN A 236 -9.91 -22.21 25.00
C GLN A 236 -8.73 -21.67 24.15
N TYR A 237 -9.00 -20.78 23.22
CA TYR A 237 -7.98 -20.19 22.34
C TYR A 237 -7.62 -18.79 22.82
N ARG A 238 -6.49 -18.28 22.35
CA ARG A 238 -6.08 -16.89 22.60
C ARG A 238 -7.02 -15.88 21.92
N LEU A 239 -7.38 -16.16 20.66
CA LEU A 239 -8.20 -15.27 19.84
C LEU A 239 -9.69 -15.48 20.11
N VAL A 240 -10.45 -14.39 20.15
CA VAL A 240 -11.93 -14.41 20.18
C VAL A 240 -12.48 -15.00 18.88
N PHE A 241 -11.83 -14.69 17.75
CA PHE A 241 -12.21 -15.12 16.41
C PHE A 241 -11.08 -15.88 15.73
N PRO A 242 -10.76 -17.09 16.13
CA PRO A 242 -9.70 -17.90 15.50
C PRO A 242 -10.07 -18.29 14.07
N GLY A 243 -9.06 -18.48 13.23
CA GLY A 243 -9.22 -18.97 11.86
C GLY A 243 -9.67 -20.42 11.81
N ARG A 244 -10.41 -20.80 10.78
CA ARG A 244 -10.93 -22.18 10.63
C ARG A 244 -9.85 -23.23 10.36
N CYS A 245 -8.80 -22.84 9.63
CA CYS A 245 -7.70 -23.74 9.26
C CYS A 245 -6.50 -23.62 10.20
N ASP A 246 -6.36 -22.48 10.88
CA ASP A 246 -5.26 -22.20 11.79
C ASP A 246 -5.79 -21.35 12.94
N ILE A 247 -5.91 -21.95 14.11
CA ILE A 247 -6.45 -21.31 15.32
C ILE A 247 -5.54 -20.19 15.86
N ASN A 248 -4.26 -20.15 15.46
CA ASN A 248 -3.32 -19.12 15.84
C ASN A 248 -3.44 -17.86 14.97
N LYS A 249 -4.14 -17.95 13.84
CA LYS A 249 -4.43 -16.83 12.96
C LYS A 249 -5.87 -16.34 13.17
N PRO A 250 -6.14 -15.06 12.99
CA PRO A 250 -7.49 -14.54 13.08
C PRO A 250 -8.35 -15.03 11.92
N MET A 251 -9.68 -14.99 12.09
CA MET A 251 -10.62 -15.29 11.02
C MET A 251 -10.30 -14.45 9.78
N SER A 252 -10.61 -14.99 8.60
CA SER A 252 -10.35 -14.36 7.30
C SER A 252 -10.97 -12.96 7.18
N GLU A 253 -10.29 -12.06 6.49
CA GLU A 253 -10.78 -10.71 6.20
C GLU A 253 -12.10 -10.72 5.43
N ALA A 254 -12.27 -11.69 4.54
CA ALA A 254 -13.48 -11.85 3.75
C ALA A 254 -14.67 -12.41 4.55
N SER A 255 -14.48 -12.93 5.76
CA SER A 255 -15.54 -13.67 6.49
C SER A 255 -16.78 -12.82 6.73
N ILE A 256 -16.62 -11.59 7.18
CA ILE A 256 -17.75 -10.68 7.48
C ILE A 256 -18.39 -10.19 6.18
N ASN A 257 -17.59 -9.82 5.18
CA ASN A 257 -18.09 -9.41 3.86
C ASN A 257 -18.90 -10.54 3.20
N MET A 258 -18.50 -11.80 3.40
CA MET A 258 -19.26 -12.94 2.90
C MET A 258 -20.63 -13.12 3.63
N VAL A 259 -20.72 -12.77 4.92
CA VAL A 259 -22.02 -12.72 5.62
C VAL A 259 -22.89 -11.64 4.96
N LEU A 260 -22.37 -10.42 4.84
CA LEU A 260 -23.09 -9.29 4.25
C LEU A 260 -23.61 -9.64 2.85
N LYS A 261 -22.76 -10.17 1.99
CA LYS A 261 -23.13 -10.59 0.63
C LYS A 261 -24.24 -11.64 0.63
N ARG A 262 -24.17 -12.66 1.52
CA ARG A 262 -25.16 -13.73 1.59
C ARG A 262 -26.53 -13.28 2.11
N ILE A 263 -26.57 -12.23 2.92
CA ILE A 263 -27.84 -11.64 3.39
C ILE A 263 -28.34 -10.51 2.47
N GLY A 264 -27.67 -10.30 1.31
CA GLY A 264 -28.09 -9.36 0.26
C GLY A 264 -27.62 -7.93 0.45
N TYR A 265 -26.46 -7.74 1.09
CA TYR A 265 -25.79 -6.45 1.23
C TYR A 265 -24.40 -6.56 0.58
N ASP A 266 -24.26 -6.03 -0.62
CA ASP A 266 -22.97 -5.88 -1.30
C ASP A 266 -22.37 -4.51 -0.93
N GLY A 267 -21.15 -4.53 -0.34
CA GLY A 267 -20.38 -3.36 0.02
C GLY A 267 -19.33 -3.01 -1.04
#